data_5f8c5135f944451ccdd61ef5995e86c8
#
_entry.id   5f8c5135f944451ccdd61ef5995e86c8
#
_cell.length_a   1.000
_cell.length_b   1.000
_cell.length_c   1.000
_cell.angle_alpha   90.00
_cell.angle_beta   90.00
_cell.angle_gamma   90.00
#
_symmetry.space_group_name_H-M   'P 1'
#
loop_
_entity.id
_entity.type
_entity.pdbx_description
1 polymer ?
#
loop_
_entity_poly.entity_id
_entity_poly.type
_entity_poly.pdbx_seq_one_letter_code
_entity_poly.pdbx_strand_id
1 'polypeptide(L)'
;MLGQLLFLSVPALWTVIWIYKYSQQHSLTWITRTFVFLGLYVPFLVVLLIPLDIVWEVSIFKWRILYWTTFIATWFILPFIQEYIESQFPTAEKRIKDSLYKNLRYYGFLTFLSLFVVAYLRFTLRTMSFTNFKELIISLTYFWGLLFVIFLLGNGLVFVPRNMWRKAFLNERAHLLERKAVNIYSKLQERLDEFSAYSSSSTMNMERSYNLDIRASYATDSDFTTSAVSQAMSHVLPLQTTWTQMVKEYNMINSIQTVKASSSYRLYLPDSYIQMHPVLAYTLYVWVVPALRILIACFLALLSFVIVVSELFLHSKHSLVGIFLNRIQDSPSLCAFVSFVIINYMRYCTYKSVINTQFASYHQYAVVPSRATGPASLLCFASQLCRLTLPLCYNFTSLQFFPTQFHKFYGESIDLLPLGNLISKRYPVFILMPVLFSLFSLKYWLRHVIYSYGLQRSPVIDTLEAESSDTEDNFLDETSPSYLAEGRALLLSANYPSL
;
A
#
# COMPACT_ATOMS: atom_id res chain seq x y z
N MET A 1 5.51 34.12 -6.69
CA MET A 1 6.67 33.21 -6.76
C MET A 1 6.98 32.56 -5.42
N LEU A 2 7.19 33.30 -4.31
CA LEU A 2 7.54 32.71 -2.99
C LEU A 2 6.47 31.72 -2.47
N GLY A 3 5.18 32.03 -2.59
CA GLY A 3 4.08 31.16 -2.22
C GLY A 3 4.02 29.85 -3.03
N GLN A 4 4.36 29.90 -4.31
CA GLN A 4 4.39 28.70 -5.16
C GLN A 4 5.57 27.78 -4.82
N LEU A 5 6.73 28.36 -4.46
CA LEU A 5 7.89 27.60 -3.99
C LEU A 5 7.62 26.93 -2.64
N LEU A 6 6.98 27.64 -1.70
CA LEU A 6 6.54 27.07 -0.41
C LEU A 6 5.58 25.90 -0.63
N PHE A 7 4.67 25.98 -1.60
CA PHE A 7 3.75 24.90 -1.91
C PHE A 7 4.42 23.64 -2.47
N LEU A 8 5.43 23.80 -3.33
CA LEU A 8 6.19 22.67 -3.88
C LEU A 8 7.10 22.01 -2.82
N SER A 9 7.47 22.76 -1.78
CA SER A 9 8.30 22.23 -0.68
C SER A 9 7.53 21.29 0.26
N VAL A 10 6.22 21.46 0.44
CA VAL A 10 5.42 20.64 1.36
C VAL A 10 5.41 19.16 0.95
N PRO A 11 5.04 18.78 -0.31
CA PRO A 11 5.13 17.39 -0.74
C PRO A 11 6.55 16.86 -0.76
N ALA A 12 7.56 17.70 -1.02
CA ALA A 12 8.97 17.31 -0.96
C ALA A 12 9.40 16.93 0.46
N LEU A 13 9.11 17.78 1.45
CA LEU A 13 9.37 17.50 2.86
C LEU A 13 8.65 16.23 3.32
N TRP A 14 7.36 16.09 2.96
CA TRP A 14 6.60 14.89 3.30
C TRP A 14 7.21 13.62 2.70
N THR A 15 7.65 13.68 1.44
CA THR A 15 8.33 12.58 0.76
C THR A 15 9.65 12.22 1.44
N VAL A 16 10.46 13.21 1.80
CA VAL A 16 11.73 13.00 2.51
C VAL A 16 11.50 12.34 3.87
N ILE A 17 10.53 12.85 4.65
CA ILE A 17 10.17 12.28 5.96
C ILE A 17 9.71 10.82 5.78
N TRP A 18 8.92 10.56 4.75
CA TRP A 18 8.41 9.22 4.47
C TRP A 18 9.54 8.26 4.10
N ILE A 19 10.44 8.65 3.19
CA ILE A 19 11.61 7.86 2.82
C ILE A 19 12.51 7.62 4.05
N TYR A 20 12.77 8.63 4.85
CA TYR A 20 13.58 8.50 6.06
C TYR A 20 12.98 7.50 7.07
N LYS A 21 11.66 7.47 7.19
CA LYS A 21 10.94 6.58 8.12
C LYS A 21 10.93 5.13 7.68
N TYR A 22 10.82 4.87 6.37
CA TYR A 22 10.57 3.53 5.85
C TYR A 22 11.78 2.88 5.19
N SER A 23 12.67 3.65 4.59
CA SER A 23 13.76 3.16 3.76
C SER A 23 14.96 2.65 4.54
N GLN A 24 15.50 1.50 4.11
CA GLN A 24 16.83 1.03 4.52
C GLN A 24 17.91 1.98 4.01
N GLN A 25 18.66 2.61 4.91
CA GLN A 25 19.63 3.65 4.51
C GLN A 25 20.83 3.10 3.75
N HIS A 26 21.28 1.88 4.05
CA HIS A 26 22.50 1.30 3.49
C HIS A 26 22.29 0.60 2.12
N SER A 27 21.05 0.18 1.81
CA SER A 27 20.75 -0.56 0.57
C SER A 27 20.34 0.33 -0.61
N LEU A 28 20.09 1.62 -0.37
CA LEU A 28 19.64 2.55 -1.42
C LEU A 28 20.83 3.24 -2.09
N THR A 29 21.04 2.89 -3.36
CA THR A 29 21.89 3.70 -4.24
C THR A 29 21.26 5.08 -4.44
N TRP A 30 22.06 6.10 -4.76
CA TRP A 30 21.56 7.45 -4.99
C TRP A 30 20.53 7.50 -6.15
N ILE A 31 20.72 6.68 -7.18
CA ILE A 31 19.79 6.52 -8.32
C ILE A 31 18.44 6.02 -7.83
N THR A 32 18.41 4.91 -7.10
CA THR A 32 17.17 4.34 -6.54
C THR A 32 16.45 5.33 -5.63
N ARG A 33 17.20 6.06 -4.80
CA ARG A 33 16.65 7.10 -3.91
C ARG A 33 15.96 8.20 -4.69
N THR A 34 16.55 8.63 -5.81
CA THR A 34 15.97 9.66 -6.68
C THR A 34 14.65 9.17 -7.30
N PHE A 35 14.60 7.94 -7.81
CA PHE A 35 13.38 7.41 -8.41
C PHE A 35 12.27 7.10 -7.39
N VAL A 36 12.63 6.61 -6.21
CA VAL A 36 11.67 6.48 -5.09
C VAL A 36 11.13 7.86 -4.69
N PHE A 37 12.00 8.87 -4.61
CA PHE A 37 11.59 10.23 -4.31
C PHE A 37 10.61 10.76 -5.37
N LEU A 38 10.92 10.65 -6.66
CA LEU A 38 10.03 11.09 -7.74
C LEU A 38 8.70 10.33 -7.72
N GLY A 39 8.75 9.01 -7.55
CA GLY A 39 7.56 8.16 -7.51
C GLY A 39 6.63 8.42 -6.32
N LEU A 40 7.13 8.99 -5.22
CA LEU A 40 6.32 9.41 -4.08
C LEU A 40 5.94 10.90 -4.15
N TYR A 41 6.85 11.75 -4.63
CA TYR A 41 6.64 13.19 -4.71
C TYR A 41 5.49 13.55 -5.65
N VAL A 42 5.45 12.95 -6.85
CA VAL A 42 4.42 13.27 -7.84
C VAL A 42 3.00 12.96 -7.34
N PRO A 43 2.69 11.79 -6.76
CA PRO A 43 1.40 11.53 -6.14
C PRO A 43 1.02 12.51 -5.01
N PHE A 44 1.97 12.86 -4.15
CA PHE A 44 1.70 13.82 -3.08
C PHE A 44 1.44 15.23 -3.62
N LEU A 45 2.17 15.63 -4.67
CA LEU A 45 1.98 16.91 -5.34
C LEU A 45 0.59 16.99 -6.00
N VAL A 46 0.18 15.93 -6.73
CA VAL A 46 -1.15 15.88 -7.39
C VAL A 46 -2.26 16.04 -6.35
N VAL A 47 -2.21 15.30 -5.26
CA VAL A 47 -3.24 15.38 -4.20
C VAL A 47 -3.28 16.75 -3.55
N LEU A 48 -2.14 17.42 -3.38
CA LEU A 48 -2.08 18.78 -2.84
C LEU A 48 -2.63 19.82 -3.82
N LEU A 49 -2.41 19.62 -5.12
CA LEU A 49 -2.86 20.57 -6.14
C LEU A 49 -4.37 20.56 -6.38
N ILE A 50 -5.07 19.45 -6.10
CA ILE A 50 -6.53 19.37 -6.29
C ILE A 50 -7.30 20.43 -5.48
N PRO A 51 -7.10 20.57 -4.15
CA PRO A 51 -7.76 21.63 -3.40
C PRO A 51 -7.35 23.04 -3.85
N LEU A 52 -6.14 23.20 -4.33
CA LEU A 52 -5.65 24.49 -4.82
C LEU A 52 -6.22 24.86 -6.19
N ASP A 53 -6.59 23.88 -7.00
CA ASP A 53 -7.28 24.10 -8.28
C ASP A 53 -8.64 24.79 -8.08
N ILE A 54 -9.24 24.65 -6.89
CA ILE A 54 -10.47 25.36 -6.51
C ILE A 54 -10.22 26.86 -6.31
N VAL A 55 -9.05 27.22 -5.75
CA VAL A 55 -8.73 28.62 -5.39
C VAL A 55 -8.01 29.35 -6.53
N TRP A 56 -7.11 28.67 -7.24
CA TRP A 56 -6.14 29.30 -8.16
C TRP A 56 -6.30 28.89 -9.62
N GLU A 57 -7.27 28.04 -9.93
CA GLU A 57 -7.50 27.55 -11.30
C GLU A 57 -6.19 27.12 -11.98
N VAL A 58 -5.66 25.99 -11.57
CA VAL A 58 -4.38 25.46 -12.06
C VAL A 58 -4.47 25.23 -13.59
N SER A 59 -3.55 25.80 -14.35
CA SER A 59 -3.55 25.70 -15.82
C SER A 59 -3.60 24.22 -16.28
N ILE A 60 -4.43 23.95 -17.30
CA ILE A 60 -4.57 22.64 -17.97
C ILE A 60 -3.21 22.11 -18.46
N PHE A 61 -2.30 23.00 -18.88
CA PHE A 61 -0.95 22.62 -19.31
C PHE A 61 -0.15 21.96 -18.17
N LYS A 62 -0.26 22.45 -16.92
CA LYS A 62 0.39 21.84 -15.74
C LYS A 62 -0.20 20.48 -15.44
N TRP A 63 -1.52 20.33 -15.55
CA TRP A 63 -2.19 19.03 -15.39
C TRP A 63 -1.76 18.02 -16.45
N ARG A 64 -1.58 18.46 -17.69
CA ARG A 64 -1.08 17.61 -18.78
C ARG A 64 0.34 17.12 -18.52
N ILE A 65 1.23 18.00 -18.02
CA ILE A 65 2.60 17.62 -17.66
C ILE A 65 2.58 16.59 -16.52
N LEU A 66 1.81 16.84 -15.43
CA LEU A 66 1.70 15.92 -14.30
C LEU A 66 1.14 14.56 -14.71
N TYR A 67 0.13 14.55 -15.57
CA TYR A 67 -0.44 13.31 -16.11
C TYR A 67 0.62 12.48 -16.85
N TRP A 68 1.30 13.07 -17.81
CA TRP A 68 2.30 12.35 -18.60
C TRP A 68 3.52 11.94 -17.76
N THR A 69 3.94 12.76 -16.82
CA THR A 69 5.00 12.41 -15.87
C THR A 69 4.61 11.20 -15.03
N THR A 70 3.39 11.21 -14.49
CA THR A 70 2.86 10.07 -13.70
C THR A 70 2.73 8.82 -14.57
N PHE A 71 2.25 8.96 -15.81
CA PHE A 71 2.08 7.86 -16.75
C PHE A 71 3.44 7.20 -17.08
N ILE A 72 4.41 8.00 -17.50
CA ILE A 72 5.76 7.50 -17.85
C ILE A 72 6.45 6.87 -16.63
N ALA A 73 6.34 7.51 -15.47
CA ALA A 73 6.90 6.96 -14.23
C ALA A 73 6.29 5.59 -13.90
N THR A 74 4.95 5.47 -13.97
CA THR A 74 4.22 4.25 -13.57
C THR A 74 4.44 3.10 -14.54
N TRP A 75 4.41 3.37 -15.84
CA TRP A 75 4.41 2.33 -16.86
C TRP A 75 5.80 1.95 -17.35
N PHE A 76 6.78 2.85 -17.28
CA PHE A 76 8.10 2.59 -17.85
C PHE A 76 9.23 2.65 -16.82
N ILE A 77 9.33 3.75 -16.06
CA ILE A 77 10.51 4.02 -15.23
C ILE A 77 10.54 3.12 -13.98
N LEU A 78 9.49 3.18 -13.17
CA LEU A 78 9.47 2.49 -11.87
C LEU A 78 9.52 0.96 -12.01
N PRO A 79 8.75 0.31 -12.94
CA PRO A 79 8.87 -1.12 -13.14
C PRO A 79 10.26 -1.54 -13.66
N PHE A 80 10.85 -0.76 -14.58
CA PHE A 80 12.18 -1.05 -15.10
C PHE A 80 13.24 -1.03 -13.99
N ILE A 81 13.21 -0.01 -13.13
CA ILE A 81 14.18 0.12 -12.03
C ILE A 81 13.94 -0.94 -10.95
N GLN A 82 12.68 -1.31 -10.70
CA GLN A 82 12.36 -2.40 -9.79
C GLN A 82 13.00 -3.70 -10.26
N GLU A 83 12.78 -4.11 -11.51
CA GLU A 83 13.39 -5.32 -12.10
C GLU A 83 14.92 -5.24 -12.16
N TYR A 84 15.48 -4.04 -12.37
CA TYR A 84 16.92 -3.83 -12.36
C TYR A 84 17.55 -4.10 -10.99
N ILE A 85 16.87 -3.71 -9.93
CA ILE A 85 17.34 -3.94 -8.55
C ILE A 85 17.18 -5.40 -8.15
N GLU A 86 16.11 -6.06 -8.60
CA GLU A 86 15.83 -7.47 -8.32
C GLU A 86 16.68 -8.43 -9.16
N SER A 87 17.32 -7.92 -10.20
CA SER A 87 18.20 -8.74 -11.05
C SER A 87 19.43 -9.21 -10.27
N GLN A 88 19.63 -10.51 -10.26
CA GLN A 88 20.74 -11.17 -9.57
C GLN A 88 22.07 -11.13 -10.34
N PHE A 89 22.07 -10.64 -11.59
CA PHE A 89 23.27 -10.59 -12.40
C PHE A 89 24.31 -9.63 -11.85
N PRO A 90 25.62 -9.99 -11.88
CA PRO A 90 26.69 -9.18 -11.30
C PRO A 90 26.98 -7.90 -12.08
N THR A 91 26.89 -7.93 -13.42
CA THR A 91 27.24 -6.80 -14.27
C THR A 91 26.03 -5.91 -14.58
N ALA A 92 26.24 -4.58 -14.58
CA ALA A 92 25.17 -3.61 -14.89
C ALA A 92 24.54 -3.86 -16.27
N GLU A 93 25.34 -4.25 -17.26
CA GLU A 93 24.84 -4.55 -18.61
C GLU A 93 23.86 -5.73 -18.62
N LYS A 94 24.21 -6.83 -17.93
CA LYS A 94 23.33 -8.01 -17.81
C LYS A 94 22.05 -7.67 -17.02
N ARG A 95 22.15 -6.85 -15.96
CA ARG A 95 20.99 -6.38 -15.21
C ARG A 95 20.03 -5.57 -16.10
N ILE A 96 20.56 -4.67 -16.91
CA ILE A 96 19.76 -3.89 -17.86
C ILE A 96 19.07 -4.81 -18.88
N LYS A 97 19.79 -5.78 -19.46
CA LYS A 97 19.21 -6.72 -20.41
C LYS A 97 18.11 -7.59 -19.79
N ASP A 98 18.34 -8.11 -18.58
CA ASP A 98 17.35 -8.91 -17.83
C ASP A 98 16.09 -8.07 -17.53
N SER A 99 16.27 -6.88 -16.99
CA SER A 99 15.19 -5.96 -16.69
C SER A 99 14.39 -5.57 -17.95
N LEU A 100 15.10 -5.27 -19.04
CA LEU A 100 14.46 -4.96 -20.31
C LEU A 100 13.66 -6.16 -20.86
N TYR A 101 14.24 -7.36 -20.80
CA TYR A 101 13.59 -8.59 -21.27
C TYR A 101 12.31 -8.89 -20.46
N LYS A 102 12.37 -8.81 -19.12
CA LYS A 102 11.20 -9.04 -18.26
C LYS A 102 10.09 -8.03 -18.53
N ASN A 103 10.43 -6.74 -18.61
CA ASN A 103 9.48 -5.68 -18.94
C ASN A 103 8.91 -5.85 -20.35
N LEU A 104 9.73 -6.17 -21.35
CA LEU A 104 9.27 -6.40 -22.72
C LEU A 104 8.32 -7.60 -22.81
N ARG A 105 8.60 -8.68 -22.09
CA ARG A 105 7.70 -9.84 -21.98
C ARG A 105 6.35 -9.45 -21.36
N TYR A 106 6.36 -8.66 -20.30
CA TYR A 106 5.15 -8.16 -19.65
C TYR A 106 4.33 -7.27 -20.60
N TYR A 107 4.98 -6.30 -21.25
CA TYR A 107 4.30 -5.43 -22.23
C TYR A 107 3.87 -6.16 -23.49
N GLY A 108 4.63 -7.14 -23.93
CA GLY A 108 4.25 -8.03 -25.04
C GLY A 108 2.96 -8.78 -24.73
N PHE A 109 2.83 -9.34 -23.55
CA PHE A 109 1.60 -10.00 -23.07
C PHE A 109 0.42 -9.00 -22.99
N LEU A 110 0.64 -7.81 -22.41
CA LEU A 110 -0.39 -6.75 -22.33
C LEU A 110 -0.83 -6.29 -23.72
N THR A 111 0.12 -6.09 -24.65
CA THR A 111 -0.18 -5.70 -26.03
C THR A 111 -0.99 -6.78 -26.74
N PHE A 112 -0.61 -8.05 -26.57
CA PHE A 112 -1.35 -9.18 -27.12
C PHE A 112 -2.79 -9.20 -26.60
N LEU A 113 -2.98 -9.06 -25.28
CA LEU A 113 -4.31 -9.00 -24.68
C LEU A 113 -5.12 -7.80 -25.17
N SER A 114 -4.48 -6.61 -25.30
CA SER A 114 -5.14 -5.40 -25.78
C SER A 114 -5.58 -5.51 -27.25
N LEU A 115 -4.84 -6.24 -28.07
CA LEU A 115 -5.24 -6.51 -29.47
C LEU A 115 -6.56 -7.28 -29.56
N PHE A 116 -6.81 -8.23 -28.67
CA PHE A 116 -8.11 -8.92 -28.60
C PHE A 116 -9.25 -7.95 -28.25
N VAL A 117 -9.02 -7.08 -27.28
CA VAL A 117 -10.02 -6.08 -26.88
C VAL A 117 -10.30 -5.13 -28.04
N VAL A 118 -9.27 -4.66 -28.74
CA VAL A 118 -9.39 -3.78 -29.91
C VAL A 118 -10.11 -4.48 -31.06
N ALA A 119 -9.76 -5.74 -31.34
CA ALA A 119 -10.41 -6.53 -32.39
C ALA A 119 -11.90 -6.73 -32.06
N TYR A 120 -12.24 -7.09 -30.81
CA TYR A 120 -13.62 -7.21 -30.34
C TYR A 120 -14.41 -5.90 -30.51
N LEU A 121 -13.82 -4.77 -30.07
CA LEU A 121 -14.45 -3.46 -30.19
C LEU A 121 -14.60 -3.03 -31.66
N ARG A 122 -13.61 -3.33 -32.52
CA ARG A 122 -13.69 -3.08 -33.97
C ARG A 122 -14.84 -3.85 -34.61
N PHE A 123 -14.99 -5.11 -34.22
CA PHE A 123 -16.09 -5.96 -34.74
C PHE A 123 -17.45 -5.45 -34.29
N THR A 124 -17.55 -5.01 -33.02
CA THR A 124 -18.83 -4.59 -32.40
C THR A 124 -19.24 -3.17 -32.80
N LEU A 125 -18.29 -2.22 -32.85
CA LEU A 125 -18.60 -0.80 -33.04
C LEU A 125 -18.46 -0.30 -34.48
N ARG A 126 -17.96 -1.10 -35.42
CA ARG A 126 -17.79 -0.84 -36.87
C ARG A 126 -17.07 0.47 -37.28
N THR A 127 -16.84 1.40 -36.37
CA THR A 127 -16.26 2.73 -36.62
C THR A 127 -15.05 2.96 -35.72
N MET A 128 -13.86 2.54 -36.16
CA MET A 128 -12.62 2.89 -35.46
C MET A 128 -11.68 3.66 -36.43
N SER A 129 -11.46 4.94 -36.14
CA SER A 129 -10.38 5.73 -36.68
C SER A 129 -9.13 5.62 -35.82
N PHE A 130 -7.95 5.94 -36.34
CA PHE A 130 -6.70 5.87 -35.59
C PHE A 130 -6.64 6.84 -34.39
N THR A 131 -7.38 7.94 -34.45
CA THR A 131 -7.57 8.87 -33.33
C THR A 131 -8.29 8.21 -32.15
N ASN A 132 -9.29 7.38 -32.42
CA ASN A 132 -10.07 6.67 -31.41
C ASN A 132 -9.25 5.59 -30.69
N PHE A 133 -8.15 5.10 -31.28
CA PHE A 133 -7.26 4.11 -30.67
C PHE A 133 -6.47 4.68 -29.48
N LYS A 134 -5.94 5.90 -29.61
CA LYS A 134 -5.26 6.61 -28.51
C LYS A 134 -6.22 6.83 -27.34
N GLU A 135 -7.42 7.28 -27.64
CA GLU A 135 -8.48 7.53 -26.67
C GLU A 135 -8.94 6.25 -25.97
N LEU A 136 -8.99 5.14 -26.71
CA LEU A 136 -9.29 3.82 -26.15
C LEU A 136 -8.24 3.38 -25.13
N ILE A 137 -6.95 3.54 -25.43
CA ILE A 137 -5.87 3.18 -24.50
C ILE A 137 -5.97 4.00 -23.20
N ILE A 138 -6.18 5.31 -23.33
CA ILE A 138 -6.34 6.21 -22.18
C ILE A 138 -7.54 5.79 -21.34
N SER A 139 -8.68 5.56 -21.98
CA SER A 139 -9.91 5.16 -21.30
C SER A 139 -9.80 3.80 -20.63
N LEU A 140 -9.17 2.80 -21.26
CA LEU A 140 -8.96 1.47 -20.68
C LEU A 140 -8.01 1.51 -19.48
N THR A 141 -6.93 2.30 -19.59
CA THR A 141 -5.98 2.50 -18.48
C THR A 141 -6.66 3.20 -17.30
N TYR A 142 -7.50 4.18 -17.60
CA TYR A 142 -8.31 4.88 -16.61
C TYR A 142 -9.30 3.94 -15.91
N PHE A 143 -10.06 3.18 -16.68
CA PHE A 143 -11.04 2.21 -16.16
C PHE A 143 -10.40 1.22 -15.20
N TRP A 144 -9.25 0.66 -15.59
CA TRP A 144 -8.50 -0.25 -14.73
C TRP A 144 -8.05 0.39 -13.42
N GLY A 145 -7.48 1.61 -13.51
CA GLY A 145 -7.09 2.38 -12.33
C GLY A 145 -8.27 2.69 -11.40
N LEU A 146 -9.42 3.00 -12.00
CA LEU A 146 -10.63 3.32 -11.29
C LEU A 146 -11.22 2.11 -10.54
N LEU A 147 -11.26 0.93 -11.17
CA LEU A 147 -11.68 -0.31 -10.51
C LEU A 147 -10.82 -0.61 -9.27
N PHE A 148 -9.50 -0.44 -9.41
CA PHE A 148 -8.60 -0.60 -8.27
C PHE A 148 -8.88 0.40 -7.15
N VAL A 149 -9.10 1.67 -7.51
CA VAL A 149 -9.41 2.71 -6.52
C VAL A 149 -10.70 2.37 -5.77
N ILE A 150 -11.77 1.98 -6.46
CA ILE A 150 -13.03 1.60 -5.80
C ILE A 150 -12.81 0.49 -4.80
N PHE A 151 -12.17 -0.59 -5.24
CA PHE A 151 -11.94 -1.74 -4.38
C PHE A 151 -11.10 -1.38 -3.15
N LEU A 152 -10.00 -0.67 -3.36
CA LEU A 152 -9.08 -0.28 -2.29
C LEU A 152 -9.67 0.81 -1.38
N LEU A 153 -10.37 1.80 -1.95
CA LEU A 153 -11.03 2.85 -1.18
C LEU A 153 -12.17 2.26 -0.34
N GLY A 154 -13.06 1.46 -0.94
CA GLY A 154 -14.18 0.86 -0.23
C GLY A 154 -13.72 -0.04 0.93
N ASN A 155 -12.71 -0.89 0.70
CA ASN A 155 -12.10 -1.67 1.77
C ASN A 155 -11.43 -0.77 2.83
N GLY A 156 -10.69 0.24 2.41
CA GLY A 156 -9.98 1.17 3.31
C GLY A 156 -10.91 2.00 4.19
N LEU A 157 -12.04 2.46 3.65
CA LEU A 157 -13.05 3.23 4.40
C LEU A 157 -13.65 2.45 5.56
N VAL A 158 -13.69 1.12 5.48
CA VAL A 158 -14.12 0.25 6.59
C VAL A 158 -12.95 -0.15 7.47
N PHE A 159 -11.82 -0.53 6.87
CA PHE A 159 -10.65 -1.04 7.58
C PHE A 159 -10.04 0.00 8.52
N VAL A 160 -9.90 1.25 8.08
CA VAL A 160 -9.21 2.30 8.86
C VAL A 160 -9.92 2.61 10.18
N PRO A 161 -11.22 2.97 10.22
CA PRO A 161 -11.90 3.22 11.48
C PRO A 161 -12.00 1.96 12.36
N ARG A 162 -12.25 0.77 11.78
CA ARG A 162 -12.29 -0.50 12.51
C ARG A 162 -10.95 -0.81 13.18
N ASN A 163 -9.84 -0.61 12.49
CA ASN A 163 -8.52 -0.84 13.05
C ASN A 163 -8.17 0.14 14.18
N MET A 164 -8.59 1.41 14.06
CA MET A 164 -8.43 2.40 15.13
C MET A 164 -9.26 2.05 16.36
N TRP A 165 -10.49 1.57 16.16
CA TRP A 165 -11.37 1.10 17.23
C TRP A 165 -10.76 -0.09 17.96
N ARG A 166 -10.35 -1.14 17.25
CA ARG A 166 -9.73 -2.34 17.86
C ARG A 166 -8.45 -2.01 18.63
N LYS A 167 -7.67 -1.06 18.15
CA LYS A 167 -6.45 -0.59 18.84
C LYS A 167 -6.72 0.20 20.12
N ALA A 168 -7.94 0.62 20.39
CA ALA A 168 -8.32 1.24 21.65
C ALA A 168 -8.42 0.21 22.81
N PHE A 169 -8.79 -1.03 22.49
CA PHE A 169 -8.97 -2.09 23.50
C PHE A 169 -7.69 -2.93 23.63
N LEU A 170 -7.12 -2.94 24.84
CA LEU A 170 -5.85 -3.63 25.13
C LEU A 170 -5.95 -5.14 24.90
N ASN A 171 -7.06 -5.78 25.31
CA ASN A 171 -7.25 -7.22 25.14
C ASN A 171 -7.34 -7.61 23.65
N GLU A 172 -8.17 -6.91 22.87
CA GLU A 172 -8.27 -7.12 21.43
C GLU A 172 -6.92 -6.96 20.74
N ARG A 173 -6.14 -5.97 21.20
CA ARG A 173 -4.82 -5.69 20.66
C ARG A 173 -3.82 -6.79 20.99
N ALA A 174 -3.85 -7.32 22.23
CA ALA A 174 -3.03 -8.46 22.63
C ALA A 174 -3.35 -9.71 21.81
N HIS A 175 -4.63 -10.07 21.68
CA HIS A 175 -5.06 -11.20 20.86
C HIS A 175 -4.70 -11.09 19.39
N LEU A 176 -4.75 -9.87 18.81
CA LEU A 176 -4.30 -9.64 17.44
C LEU A 176 -2.79 -9.88 17.27
N LEU A 177 -1.99 -9.52 18.28
CA LEU A 177 -0.54 -9.76 18.26
C LEU A 177 -0.23 -11.25 18.47
N GLU A 178 -0.87 -11.92 19.41
CA GLU A 178 -0.73 -13.36 19.66
C GLU A 178 -1.02 -14.17 18.39
N ARG A 179 -2.11 -13.85 17.68
CA ARG A 179 -2.47 -14.49 16.42
C ARG A 179 -1.43 -14.30 15.32
N LYS A 180 -0.93 -13.07 15.17
CA LYS A 180 0.07 -12.76 14.13
C LYS A 180 1.46 -13.31 14.46
N ALA A 181 1.74 -13.56 15.73
CA ALA A 181 3.07 -13.97 16.18
C ALA A 181 3.51 -15.29 15.57
N VAL A 182 2.64 -16.29 15.56
CA VAL A 182 2.95 -17.64 15.04
C VAL A 182 3.31 -17.56 13.56
N ASN A 183 2.48 -16.89 12.76
CA ASN A 183 2.70 -16.76 11.32
C ASN A 183 3.97 -15.95 10.98
N ILE A 184 4.21 -14.82 11.67
CA ILE A 184 5.40 -14.01 11.40
C ILE A 184 6.66 -14.72 11.86
N TYR A 185 6.60 -15.48 12.97
CA TYR A 185 7.73 -16.24 13.47
C TYR A 185 8.11 -17.39 12.52
N SER A 186 7.13 -18.16 12.03
CA SER A 186 7.38 -19.24 11.08
C SER A 186 8.01 -18.72 9.77
N LYS A 187 7.47 -17.62 9.22
CA LYS A 187 8.06 -16.97 8.04
C LYS A 187 9.45 -16.42 8.28
N LEU A 188 9.70 -15.87 9.47
CA LEU A 188 11.03 -15.36 9.83
C LEU A 188 12.03 -16.52 9.88
N GLN A 189 11.66 -17.66 10.48
CA GLN A 189 12.50 -18.83 10.50
C GLN A 189 12.79 -19.37 9.10
N GLU A 190 11.75 -19.55 8.27
CA GLU A 190 11.91 -19.98 6.87
C GLU A 190 12.92 -19.09 6.10
N ARG A 191 12.80 -17.77 6.23
CA ARG A 191 13.70 -16.83 5.56
C ARG A 191 15.12 -16.80 6.16
N LEU A 192 15.25 -17.06 7.46
CA LEU A 192 16.56 -17.22 8.11
C LEU A 192 17.27 -18.51 7.63
N ASP A 193 16.52 -19.59 7.49
CA ASP A 193 17.04 -20.86 6.97
C ASP A 193 17.50 -20.70 5.50
N GLU A 194 16.70 -20.04 4.66
CA GLU A 194 17.10 -19.66 3.31
C GLU A 194 18.39 -18.81 3.32
N PHE A 195 18.45 -17.79 4.16
CA PHE A 195 19.61 -16.92 4.29
C PHE A 195 20.86 -17.71 4.75
N SER A 196 20.72 -18.61 5.71
CA SER A 196 21.81 -19.45 6.20
C SER A 196 22.33 -20.41 5.12
N ALA A 197 21.43 -20.97 4.31
CA ALA A 197 21.80 -21.81 3.17
C ALA A 197 22.60 -21.04 2.11
N TYR A 198 22.19 -19.79 1.80
CA TYR A 198 22.96 -18.93 0.89
C TYR A 198 24.32 -18.52 1.47
N SER A 199 24.39 -18.21 2.76
CA SER A 199 25.64 -17.82 3.42
C SER A 199 26.63 -19.00 3.52
N SER A 200 26.15 -20.20 3.83
CA SER A 200 26.99 -21.40 3.91
C SER A 200 27.51 -21.87 2.53
N SER A 201 26.68 -21.75 1.49
CA SER A 201 27.10 -22.00 0.12
C SER A 201 28.16 -21.00 -0.37
N SER A 202 28.05 -19.77 0.07
CA SER A 202 29.03 -18.70 -0.21
C SER A 202 30.38 -18.97 0.47
N THR A 203 30.38 -19.37 1.74
CA THR A 203 31.61 -19.74 2.47
C THR A 203 32.26 -20.99 1.94
N MET A 204 31.46 -22.01 1.57
CA MET A 204 32.03 -23.25 0.91
C MET A 204 32.63 -22.93 -0.45
N ASN A 205 32.07 -22.05 -1.23
CA ASN A 205 32.65 -21.63 -2.50
C ASN A 205 33.92 -20.80 -2.31
N MET A 206 34.01 -19.99 -1.26
CA MET A 206 35.23 -19.29 -0.88
C MET A 206 36.35 -20.25 -0.43
N GLU A 207 36.06 -21.26 0.40
CA GLU A 207 37.04 -22.25 0.81
C GLU A 207 37.51 -23.15 -0.35
N ARG A 208 36.57 -23.53 -1.25
CA ARG A 208 36.94 -24.26 -2.48
C ARG A 208 37.78 -23.42 -3.43
N SER A 209 37.58 -22.13 -3.45
CA SER A 209 38.34 -21.18 -4.24
C SER A 209 39.78 -21.00 -3.79
N TYR A 210 40.03 -21.13 -2.50
CA TYR A 210 41.40 -21.04 -1.96
C TYR A 210 42.29 -22.23 -2.40
N ASN A 211 41.69 -23.33 -2.85
CA ASN A 211 42.38 -24.56 -3.21
C ASN A 211 42.54 -24.78 -4.71
N LEU A 212 42.09 -23.90 -5.60
CA LEU A 212 42.18 -24.03 -7.05
C LEU A 212 42.59 -22.72 -7.73
N ASP A 213 43.75 -22.73 -8.33
CA ASP A 213 44.45 -21.64 -9.01
C ASP A 213 43.75 -21.18 -10.32
N ILE A 214 42.60 -20.53 -10.24
CA ILE A 214 41.87 -19.98 -11.40
C ILE A 214 41.41 -18.53 -11.13
N ARG A 215 42.32 -17.59 -11.30
CA ARG A 215 42.11 -16.15 -11.00
C ARG A 215 41.14 -15.39 -11.93
N ALA A 216 40.69 -15.90 -13.03
CA ALA A 216 39.91 -15.19 -14.04
C ALA A 216 38.38 -15.45 -14.00
N SER A 217 37.91 -16.55 -13.39
CA SER A 217 36.49 -16.92 -13.28
C SER A 217 35.83 -16.38 -12.00
N TYR A 218 36.61 -15.94 -11.04
CA TYR A 218 36.20 -15.70 -9.65
C TYR A 218 35.53 -14.35 -9.39
N ALA A 219 35.81 -13.32 -10.18
CA ALA A 219 35.19 -12.03 -10.00
C ALA A 219 33.63 -12.07 -10.23
N THR A 220 33.21 -12.96 -11.11
CA THR A 220 31.77 -13.11 -11.45
C THR A 220 31.00 -13.92 -10.41
N ASP A 221 31.62 -14.94 -9.79
CA ASP A 221 30.91 -15.76 -8.79
C ASP A 221 30.84 -15.10 -7.42
N SER A 222 31.89 -14.37 -6.99
CA SER A 222 31.90 -13.64 -5.73
C SER A 222 30.90 -12.48 -5.73
N ASP A 223 30.77 -11.77 -6.87
CA ASP A 223 29.79 -10.68 -7.01
C ASP A 223 28.35 -11.21 -7.09
N PHE A 224 28.13 -12.39 -7.66
CA PHE A 224 26.84 -13.04 -7.70
C PHE A 224 26.40 -13.50 -6.29
N THR A 225 27.28 -14.14 -5.53
CA THR A 225 26.98 -14.60 -4.17
C THR A 225 26.74 -13.44 -3.21
N THR A 226 27.51 -12.35 -3.29
CA THR A 226 27.27 -11.12 -2.50
C THR A 226 25.95 -10.44 -2.86
N SER A 227 25.55 -10.45 -4.12
CA SER A 227 24.26 -9.92 -4.58
C SER A 227 23.09 -10.75 -4.06
N ALA A 228 23.17 -12.08 -4.12
CA ALA A 228 22.15 -12.99 -3.62
C ALA A 228 21.99 -12.91 -2.09
N VAL A 229 23.09 -12.85 -1.34
CA VAL A 229 23.07 -12.64 0.12
C VAL A 229 22.46 -11.30 0.51
N SER A 230 22.81 -10.23 -0.21
CA SER A 230 22.22 -8.91 0.02
C SER A 230 20.71 -8.88 -0.23
N GLN A 231 20.26 -9.59 -1.27
CA GLN A 231 18.84 -9.71 -1.58
C GLN A 231 18.11 -10.55 -0.52
N ALA A 232 18.64 -11.70 -0.12
CA ALA A 232 18.07 -12.52 0.95
C ALA A 232 17.95 -11.71 2.27
N MET A 233 18.99 -10.95 2.63
CA MET A 233 18.97 -10.08 3.80
C MET A 233 17.89 -9.00 3.69
N SER A 234 17.62 -8.47 2.49
CA SER A 234 16.55 -7.49 2.27
C SER A 234 15.15 -8.04 2.53
N HIS A 235 14.95 -9.35 2.46
CA HIS A 235 13.70 -10.02 2.80
C HIS A 235 13.60 -10.41 4.29
N VAL A 236 14.71 -10.73 4.93
CA VAL A 236 14.77 -11.08 6.37
C VAL A 236 14.54 -9.85 7.26
N LEU A 237 15.19 -8.73 6.95
CA LEU A 237 15.17 -7.52 7.79
C LEU A 237 13.75 -6.95 8.06
N PRO A 238 12.83 -6.88 7.09
CA PRO A 238 11.45 -6.45 7.34
C PRO A 238 10.71 -7.35 8.34
N LEU A 239 10.87 -8.67 8.23
CA LEU A 239 10.24 -9.64 9.12
C LEU A 239 10.81 -9.54 10.54
N GLN A 240 12.13 -9.48 10.66
CA GLN A 240 12.81 -9.31 11.94
C GLN A 240 12.41 -8.00 12.64
N THR A 241 12.33 -6.89 11.89
CA THR A 241 11.88 -5.60 12.44
C THR A 241 10.43 -5.67 12.88
N THR A 242 9.57 -6.32 12.09
CA THR A 242 8.16 -6.52 12.44
C THR A 242 8.03 -7.35 13.71
N TRP A 243 8.78 -8.44 13.81
CA TRP A 243 8.85 -9.29 15.01
C TRP A 243 9.26 -8.49 16.24
N THR A 244 10.37 -7.77 16.17
CA THR A 244 10.87 -6.95 17.25
C THR A 244 9.85 -5.89 17.71
N GLN A 245 9.16 -5.25 16.76
CA GLN A 245 8.09 -4.29 17.07
C GLN A 245 6.90 -4.96 17.76
N MET A 246 6.51 -6.16 17.32
CA MET A 246 5.43 -6.92 17.93
C MET A 246 5.76 -7.31 19.37
N VAL A 247 6.97 -7.80 19.62
CA VAL A 247 7.45 -8.14 20.97
C VAL A 247 7.43 -6.91 21.88
N LYS A 248 7.95 -5.78 21.42
CA LYS A 248 7.93 -4.51 22.19
C LYS A 248 6.51 -4.05 22.49
N GLU A 249 5.62 -4.11 21.50
CA GLU A 249 4.21 -3.74 21.66
C GLU A 249 3.49 -4.65 22.63
N TYR A 250 3.73 -5.96 22.54
CA TYR A 250 3.14 -6.96 23.43
C TYR A 250 3.61 -6.80 24.88
N ASN A 251 4.91 -6.61 25.10
CA ASN A 251 5.48 -6.36 26.43
C ASN A 251 4.91 -5.09 27.06
N MET A 252 4.71 -4.04 26.28
CA MET A 252 4.06 -2.81 26.74
C MET A 252 2.60 -3.09 27.16
N ILE A 253 1.84 -3.84 26.37
CA ILE A 253 0.45 -4.19 26.70
C ILE A 253 0.40 -5.03 27.98
N ASN A 254 1.27 -6.03 28.10
CA ASN A 254 1.35 -6.90 29.26
C ASN A 254 1.71 -6.11 30.52
N SER A 255 2.65 -5.17 30.44
CA SER A 255 2.97 -4.26 31.55
C SER A 255 1.78 -3.41 31.98
N ILE A 256 1.00 -2.89 31.04
CA ILE A 256 -0.22 -2.13 31.34
C ILE A 256 -1.28 -3.01 32.01
N GLN A 257 -1.46 -4.24 31.53
CA GLN A 257 -2.44 -5.18 32.08
C GLN A 257 -2.08 -5.62 33.52
N THR A 258 -0.79 -5.90 33.79
CA THR A 258 -0.30 -6.25 35.13
C THR A 258 -0.45 -5.08 36.10
N VAL A 259 -0.12 -3.87 35.71
CA VAL A 259 -0.30 -2.67 36.57
C VAL A 259 -1.79 -2.41 36.82
N LYS A 260 -2.65 -2.61 35.84
CA LYS A 260 -4.11 -2.49 36.01
C LYS A 260 -4.67 -3.55 36.97
N ALA A 261 -4.16 -4.77 36.92
CA ALA A 261 -4.55 -5.84 37.82
C ALA A 261 -4.06 -5.62 39.26
N SER A 262 -2.85 -5.07 39.42
CA SER A 262 -2.25 -4.79 40.74
C SER A 262 -2.76 -3.52 41.42
N SER A 263 -3.61 -2.73 40.74
CA SER A 263 -4.12 -1.41 41.22
C SER A 263 -3.03 -0.41 41.63
N SER A 264 -1.81 -0.55 41.10
CA SER A 264 -0.67 0.23 41.60
C SER A 264 -0.57 1.64 41.00
N TYR A 265 -1.38 2.00 40.00
CA TYR A 265 -1.41 3.31 39.31
C TYR A 265 -0.04 3.86 38.85
N ARG A 266 1.01 3.06 38.88
CA ARG A 266 2.38 3.45 38.51
C ARG A 266 2.87 2.56 37.37
N LEU A 267 2.97 3.13 36.16
CA LEU A 267 3.47 2.44 34.98
C LEU A 267 4.90 2.86 34.69
N TYR A 268 5.81 1.91 34.72
CA TYR A 268 7.21 2.11 34.32
C TYR A 268 7.38 1.57 32.89
N LEU A 269 7.80 2.43 31.97
CA LEU A 269 8.05 2.08 30.59
C LEU A 269 9.57 2.00 30.36
N PRO A 270 10.13 0.78 30.23
CA PRO A 270 11.61 0.62 30.14
C PRO A 270 12.21 1.20 28.84
N ASP A 271 11.45 1.24 27.74
CA ASP A 271 11.91 1.61 26.40
C ASP A 271 11.44 3.00 25.94
N SER A 272 10.94 3.85 26.82
CA SER A 272 10.49 5.19 26.42
C SER A 272 11.63 6.18 26.34
N TYR A 273 11.79 6.83 25.18
CA TYR A 273 12.73 7.94 25.00
C TYR A 273 12.44 9.15 25.91
N ILE A 274 11.22 9.23 26.46
CA ILE A 274 10.79 10.28 27.36
C ILE A 274 10.50 9.64 28.71
N GLN A 275 11.32 9.92 29.70
CA GLN A 275 11.07 9.51 31.09
C GLN A 275 9.90 10.32 31.63
N MET A 276 8.68 9.76 31.53
CA MET A 276 7.48 10.35 32.10
C MET A 276 7.30 9.91 33.55
N HIS A 277 6.67 10.79 34.36
CA HIS A 277 6.28 10.40 35.70
C HIS A 277 5.34 9.17 35.66
N PRO A 278 5.56 8.12 36.48
CA PRO A 278 4.84 6.83 36.38
C PRO A 278 3.32 6.92 36.45
N VAL A 279 2.79 7.85 37.25
CA VAL A 279 1.34 8.11 37.38
C VAL A 279 0.79 8.76 36.10
N LEU A 280 1.55 9.71 35.53
CA LEU A 280 1.17 10.35 34.26
C LEU A 280 1.15 9.34 33.12
N ALA A 281 2.15 8.46 33.04
CA ALA A 281 2.21 7.38 32.06
C ALA A 281 1.00 6.44 32.19
N TYR A 282 0.63 6.05 33.40
CA TYR A 282 -0.56 5.24 33.66
C TYR A 282 -1.83 5.93 33.14
N THR A 283 -2.08 7.15 33.57
CA THR A 283 -3.28 7.92 33.15
C THR A 283 -3.33 8.08 31.63
N LEU A 284 -2.19 8.39 31.00
CA LEU A 284 -2.10 8.58 29.56
C LEU A 284 -2.41 7.29 28.79
N TYR A 285 -1.77 6.18 29.12
CA TYR A 285 -1.89 4.93 28.36
C TYR A 285 -3.14 4.13 28.66
N VAL A 286 -3.70 4.24 29.88
CA VAL A 286 -4.88 3.48 30.29
C VAL A 286 -6.17 4.23 29.95
N TRP A 287 -6.20 5.57 30.07
CA TRP A 287 -7.43 6.35 29.89
C TRP A 287 -7.41 7.25 28.67
N VAL A 288 -6.39 8.10 28.54
CA VAL A 288 -6.39 9.17 27.52
C VAL A 288 -6.22 8.60 26.11
N VAL A 289 -5.22 7.75 25.91
CA VAL A 289 -4.92 7.19 24.58
C VAL A 289 -6.06 6.30 24.07
N PRO A 290 -6.66 5.39 24.85
CA PRO A 290 -7.84 4.63 24.39
C PRO A 290 -9.04 5.51 24.08
N ALA A 291 -9.37 6.48 24.97
CA ALA A 291 -10.47 7.40 24.74
C ALA A 291 -10.28 8.24 23.44
N LEU A 292 -9.06 8.77 23.24
CA LEU A 292 -8.73 9.51 22.03
C LEU A 292 -8.83 8.63 20.77
N ARG A 293 -8.40 7.38 20.85
CA ARG A 293 -8.54 6.42 19.73
C ARG A 293 -9.99 6.12 19.39
N ILE A 294 -10.87 5.99 20.40
CA ILE A 294 -12.30 5.79 20.20
C ILE A 294 -12.91 7.02 19.52
N LEU A 295 -12.61 8.23 20.01
CA LEU A 295 -13.10 9.47 19.42
C LEU A 295 -12.67 9.62 17.96
N ILE A 296 -11.39 9.38 17.68
CA ILE A 296 -10.86 9.38 16.31
C ILE A 296 -11.55 8.31 15.45
N ALA A 297 -11.74 7.10 15.98
CA ALA A 297 -12.40 6.02 15.25
C ALA A 297 -13.85 6.38 14.88
N CYS A 298 -14.62 6.98 15.81
CA CYS A 298 -15.98 7.44 15.57
C CYS A 298 -16.01 8.56 14.51
N PHE A 299 -15.09 9.54 14.61
CA PHE A 299 -14.98 10.61 13.61
C PHE A 299 -14.65 10.06 12.21
N LEU A 300 -13.69 9.16 12.13
CA LEU A 300 -13.30 8.51 10.85
C LEU A 300 -14.43 7.63 10.31
N ALA A 301 -15.19 6.94 11.16
CA ALA A 301 -16.35 6.15 10.75
C ALA A 301 -17.46 7.05 10.17
N LEU A 302 -17.74 8.19 10.82
CA LEU A 302 -18.68 9.17 10.30
C LEU A 302 -18.23 9.72 8.94
N LEU A 303 -16.97 10.10 8.82
CA LEU A 303 -16.40 10.60 7.56
C LEU A 303 -16.44 9.54 6.46
N SER A 304 -16.15 8.29 6.79
CA SER A 304 -16.29 7.15 5.85
C SER A 304 -17.74 6.99 5.39
N PHE A 305 -18.69 7.06 6.31
CA PHE A 305 -20.11 6.96 5.98
C PHE A 305 -20.55 8.09 5.04
N VAL A 306 -20.15 9.34 5.33
CA VAL A 306 -20.42 10.48 4.47
C VAL A 306 -19.86 10.29 3.05
N ILE A 307 -18.63 9.77 2.94
CA ILE A 307 -18.00 9.51 1.63
C ILE A 307 -18.76 8.40 0.88
N VAL A 308 -19.07 7.28 1.53
CA VAL A 308 -19.82 6.17 0.89
C VAL A 308 -21.18 6.62 0.40
N VAL A 309 -21.93 7.37 1.21
CA VAL A 309 -23.23 7.91 0.80
C VAL A 309 -23.07 8.91 -0.36
N SER A 310 -22.03 9.74 -0.32
CA SER A 310 -21.74 10.68 -1.41
C SER A 310 -21.41 10.00 -2.72
N GLU A 311 -20.66 8.89 -2.67
CA GLU A 311 -20.35 8.06 -3.85
C GLU A 311 -21.63 7.41 -4.43
N LEU A 312 -22.53 6.95 -3.60
CA LEU A 312 -23.81 6.37 -4.05
C LEU A 312 -24.67 7.36 -4.81
N PHE A 313 -24.63 8.62 -4.38
CA PHE A 313 -25.42 9.71 -4.96
C PHE A 313 -24.61 10.62 -5.87
N LEU A 314 -23.51 10.14 -6.47
CA LEU A 314 -22.57 10.93 -7.26
C LEU A 314 -23.24 11.76 -8.37
N HIS A 315 -24.22 11.21 -9.06
CA HIS A 315 -24.92 11.86 -10.19
C HIS A 315 -26.22 12.58 -9.77
N SER A 316 -26.55 12.54 -8.50
CA SER A 316 -27.69 13.23 -7.97
C SER A 316 -27.24 14.46 -7.16
N LYS A 317 -28.09 15.50 -7.10
CA LYS A 317 -27.86 16.65 -6.24
C LYS A 317 -27.84 16.32 -4.74
N HIS A 318 -27.80 15.02 -4.39
CA HIS A 318 -27.86 14.51 -3.02
C HIS A 318 -26.50 14.03 -2.47
N SER A 319 -25.40 14.21 -3.21
CA SER A 319 -24.08 13.96 -2.67
C SER A 319 -23.82 14.81 -1.43
N LEU A 320 -23.62 14.19 -0.27
CA LEU A 320 -23.41 14.90 0.99
C LEU A 320 -22.15 15.77 0.96
N VAL A 321 -21.06 15.25 0.41
CA VAL A 321 -19.82 16.02 0.21
C VAL A 321 -20.06 17.18 -0.74
N GLY A 322 -20.78 16.96 -1.84
CA GLY A 322 -21.10 17.99 -2.82
C GLY A 322 -21.98 19.10 -2.20
N ILE A 323 -23.02 18.74 -1.46
CA ILE A 323 -23.89 19.70 -0.75
C ILE A 323 -23.07 20.53 0.24
N PHE A 324 -22.21 19.88 1.04
CA PHE A 324 -21.41 20.56 2.04
C PHE A 324 -20.40 21.53 1.39
N LEU A 325 -19.69 21.09 0.36
CA LEU A 325 -18.73 21.95 -0.36
C LEU A 325 -19.43 23.10 -1.08
N ASN A 326 -20.60 22.88 -1.66
CA ASN A 326 -21.39 23.94 -2.30
C ASN A 326 -21.87 24.99 -1.29
N ARG A 327 -22.17 24.58 -0.04
CA ARG A 327 -22.59 25.50 1.04
C ARG A 327 -21.49 26.46 1.49
N ILE A 328 -20.21 26.02 1.37
CA ILE A 328 -19.05 26.83 1.76
C ILE A 328 -18.30 27.43 0.56
N GLN A 329 -18.88 27.36 -0.64
CA GLN A 329 -18.27 27.83 -1.89
C GLN A 329 -17.93 29.31 -1.86
N ASP A 330 -18.69 30.13 -1.12
CA ASP A 330 -18.44 31.56 -0.94
C ASP A 330 -17.10 31.89 -0.28
N SER A 331 -16.51 30.88 0.40
CA SER A 331 -15.18 30.97 1.02
C SER A 331 -14.20 30.00 0.38
N PRO A 332 -13.51 30.38 -0.72
CA PRO A 332 -12.65 29.46 -1.46
C PRO A 332 -11.57 28.80 -0.61
N SER A 333 -10.98 29.53 0.34
CA SER A 333 -9.96 29.00 1.25
C SER A 333 -10.51 27.91 2.18
N LEU A 334 -11.73 28.08 2.71
CA LEU A 334 -12.39 27.07 3.54
C LEU A 334 -12.78 25.85 2.71
N CYS A 335 -13.30 26.07 1.51
CA CYS A 335 -13.63 25.02 0.57
C CYS A 335 -12.39 24.19 0.20
N ALA A 336 -11.25 24.83 -0.08
CA ALA A 336 -9.98 24.16 -0.35
C ALA A 336 -9.48 23.39 0.88
N PHE A 337 -9.58 23.93 2.07
CA PHE A 337 -9.17 23.26 3.31
C PHE A 337 -10.00 22.00 3.57
N VAL A 338 -11.32 22.08 3.44
CA VAL A 338 -12.21 20.92 3.62
C VAL A 338 -11.94 19.87 2.53
N SER A 339 -11.80 20.29 1.28
CA SER A 339 -11.43 19.41 0.17
C SER A 339 -10.09 18.71 0.43
N PHE A 340 -9.11 19.44 0.98
CA PHE A 340 -7.82 18.87 1.37
C PHE A 340 -7.96 17.78 2.45
N VAL A 341 -8.79 18.00 3.46
CA VAL A 341 -9.03 16.99 4.52
C VAL A 341 -9.69 15.74 3.94
N ILE A 342 -10.73 15.90 3.13
CA ILE A 342 -11.48 14.76 2.56
C ILE A 342 -10.60 13.96 1.60
N ILE A 343 -9.92 14.60 0.64
CA ILE A 343 -9.08 13.88 -0.33
C ILE A 343 -7.89 13.19 0.34
N ASN A 344 -7.29 13.80 1.37
CA ASN A 344 -6.21 13.16 2.12
C ASN A 344 -6.72 11.97 2.95
N TYR A 345 -7.94 12.02 3.47
CA TYR A 345 -8.54 10.88 4.13
C TYR A 345 -8.83 9.73 3.13
N MET A 346 -9.42 10.01 1.97
CA MET A 346 -9.63 9.03 0.90
C MET A 346 -8.29 8.41 0.46
N ARG A 347 -7.27 9.24 0.26
CA ARG A 347 -5.90 8.78 -0.03
C ARG A 347 -5.35 7.88 1.06
N TYR A 348 -5.48 8.27 2.32
CA TYR A 348 -5.00 7.47 3.45
C TYR A 348 -5.69 6.11 3.51
N CYS A 349 -7.01 6.06 3.32
CA CYS A 349 -7.78 4.82 3.26
C CYS A 349 -7.30 3.92 2.11
N THR A 350 -7.16 4.48 0.90
CA THR A 350 -6.70 3.74 -0.28
C THR A 350 -5.29 3.20 -0.07
N TYR A 351 -4.35 4.02 0.39
CA TYR A 351 -2.95 3.62 0.58
C TYR A 351 -2.78 2.61 1.72
N LYS A 352 -3.56 2.77 2.79
CA LYS A 352 -3.58 1.80 3.89
C LYS A 352 -4.16 0.46 3.43
N SER A 353 -5.15 0.49 2.57
CA SER A 353 -5.70 -0.70 1.93
C SER A 353 -4.67 -1.39 1.04
N VAL A 354 -3.89 -0.67 0.23
CA VAL A 354 -2.78 -1.24 -0.56
C VAL A 354 -1.78 -1.99 0.31
N ILE A 355 -1.37 -1.38 1.44
CA ILE A 355 -0.42 -2.01 2.36
C ILE A 355 -1.00 -3.26 3.03
N ASN A 356 -2.31 -3.25 3.30
CA ASN A 356 -2.97 -4.34 4.03
C ASN A 356 -3.51 -5.46 3.12
N THR A 357 -3.89 -5.12 1.88
CA THR A 357 -4.28 -6.11 0.86
C THR A 357 -3.01 -6.62 0.21
N GLN A 358 -2.55 -7.78 0.65
CA GLN A 358 -1.48 -8.48 -0.02
C GLN A 358 -2.06 -9.03 -1.33
N PHE A 359 -1.93 -8.27 -2.42
CA PHE A 359 -2.22 -8.80 -3.74
C PHE A 359 -1.17 -9.88 -4.09
N ALA A 360 -1.60 -10.97 -4.67
CA ALA A 360 -0.83 -12.15 -4.98
C ALA A 360 0.58 -11.92 -5.56
N SER A 361 0.70 -11.00 -6.49
CA SER A 361 1.99 -10.63 -7.11
C SER A 361 2.89 -9.77 -6.21
N TYR A 362 2.39 -9.27 -5.07
CA TYR A 362 3.10 -8.32 -4.20
C TYR A 362 3.38 -8.84 -2.80
N HIS A 363 3.19 -10.13 -2.56
CA HIS A 363 3.48 -10.77 -1.27
C HIS A 363 4.93 -10.59 -0.80
N GLN A 364 5.86 -10.44 -1.74
CA GLN A 364 7.27 -10.25 -1.44
C GLN A 364 7.61 -8.82 -1.00
N TYR A 365 6.70 -7.85 -1.26
CA TYR A 365 6.97 -6.43 -1.07
C TYR A 365 6.24 -5.87 0.16
N ALA A 366 6.82 -6.07 1.33
CA ALA A 366 6.30 -5.50 2.56
C ALA A 366 6.83 -4.09 2.81
N VAL A 367 5.93 -3.16 3.17
CA VAL A 367 6.30 -1.80 3.61
C VAL A 367 6.27 -1.75 5.13
N VAL A 368 7.44 -1.81 5.75
CA VAL A 368 7.62 -1.85 7.19
C VAL A 368 8.28 -0.56 7.67
N PRO A 369 7.75 0.10 8.71
CA PRO A 369 8.38 1.28 9.30
C PRO A 369 9.73 0.94 9.95
N SER A 370 10.39 1.95 10.55
CA SER A 370 11.67 1.80 11.25
C SER A 370 12.85 1.43 10.34
N ARG A 371 12.84 1.98 9.10
CA ARG A 371 13.92 1.82 8.13
C ARG A 371 14.19 0.38 7.72
N ALA A 372 13.15 -0.45 7.68
CA ALA A 372 13.27 -1.85 7.36
C ALA A 372 12.81 -2.21 5.93
N THR A 373 12.22 -1.26 5.18
CA THR A 373 11.71 -1.51 3.83
C THR A 373 12.83 -1.52 2.81
N GLY A 374 12.95 -2.61 2.06
CA GLY A 374 13.91 -2.75 0.96
C GLY A 374 13.61 -1.84 -0.24
N PRO A 375 14.61 -1.59 -1.11
CA PRO A 375 14.47 -0.68 -2.25
C PRO A 375 13.43 -1.13 -3.27
N ALA A 376 13.34 -2.41 -3.57
CA ALA A 376 12.34 -2.97 -4.49
C ALA A 376 10.90 -2.79 -3.96
N SER A 377 10.68 -3.04 -2.66
CA SER A 377 9.40 -2.80 -2.00
C SER A 377 8.97 -1.33 -2.05
N LEU A 378 9.93 -0.40 -1.88
CA LEU A 378 9.66 1.03 -1.98
C LEU A 378 9.26 1.46 -3.39
N LEU A 379 9.95 0.95 -4.42
CA LEU A 379 9.62 1.23 -5.82
C LEU A 379 8.27 0.64 -6.23
N CYS A 380 7.99 -0.60 -5.81
CA CYS A 380 6.70 -1.23 -6.02
C CYS A 380 5.58 -0.38 -5.41
N PHE A 381 5.73 0.02 -4.16
CA PHE A 381 4.76 0.88 -3.48
C PHE A 381 4.60 2.25 -4.17
N ALA A 382 5.70 2.91 -4.53
CA ALA A 382 5.67 4.17 -5.26
C ALA A 382 4.95 4.04 -6.61
N SER A 383 5.18 2.96 -7.36
CA SER A 383 4.48 2.65 -8.61
C SER A 383 2.97 2.50 -8.40
N GLN A 384 2.55 1.79 -7.35
CA GLN A 384 1.13 1.66 -7.01
C GLN A 384 0.51 3.02 -6.65
N LEU A 385 1.19 3.86 -5.87
CA LEU A 385 0.70 5.19 -5.53
C LEU A 385 0.53 6.07 -6.78
N CYS A 386 1.49 6.08 -7.69
CA CYS A 386 1.39 6.79 -8.97
C CYS A 386 0.17 6.33 -9.77
N ARG A 387 -0.07 5.02 -9.83
CA ARG A 387 -1.18 4.42 -10.59
C ARG A 387 -2.55 4.79 -10.03
N LEU A 388 -2.67 4.86 -8.70
CA LEU A 388 -3.95 5.07 -8.02
C LEU A 388 -4.31 6.55 -7.84
N THR A 389 -3.33 7.45 -7.84
CA THR A 389 -3.55 8.84 -7.41
C THR A 389 -4.45 9.62 -8.37
N LEU A 390 -4.21 9.54 -9.69
CA LEU A 390 -5.03 10.28 -10.66
C LEU A 390 -6.50 9.81 -10.69
N PRO A 391 -6.80 8.49 -10.74
CA PRO A 391 -8.17 8.00 -10.64
C PRO A 391 -8.84 8.38 -9.31
N LEU A 392 -8.10 8.35 -8.20
CA LEU A 392 -8.62 8.76 -6.89
C LEU A 392 -8.99 10.26 -6.86
N CYS A 393 -8.13 11.10 -7.42
CA CYS A 393 -8.37 12.54 -7.53
C CYS A 393 -9.58 12.83 -8.42
N TYR A 394 -9.74 12.10 -9.52
CA TYR A 394 -10.90 12.24 -10.38
C TYR A 394 -12.19 11.81 -9.67
N ASN A 395 -12.14 10.69 -8.95
CA ASN A 395 -13.26 10.25 -8.13
C ASN A 395 -13.70 11.35 -7.13
N PHE A 396 -12.74 11.92 -6.42
CA PHE A 396 -13.01 13.03 -5.49
C PHE A 396 -13.61 14.26 -6.19
N THR A 397 -13.03 14.69 -7.32
CA THR A 397 -13.53 15.86 -8.05
C THR A 397 -14.91 15.64 -8.65
N SER A 398 -15.28 14.39 -8.92
CA SER A 398 -16.63 14.03 -9.37
C SER A 398 -17.69 14.15 -8.26
N LEU A 399 -17.30 14.15 -6.98
CA LEU A 399 -18.21 14.39 -5.84
C LEU A 399 -18.59 15.87 -5.70
N GLN A 400 -17.84 16.78 -6.32
CA GLN A 400 -18.07 18.22 -6.26
C GLN A 400 -19.07 18.66 -7.33
N PHE A 401 -19.84 19.70 -7.05
CA PHE A 401 -20.80 20.25 -8.01
C PHE A 401 -20.21 21.36 -8.90
N PHE A 402 -19.03 21.84 -8.59
CA PHE A 402 -18.35 22.88 -9.35
C PHE A 402 -17.15 22.29 -10.14
N PRO A 403 -16.97 22.72 -11.39
CA PRO A 403 -15.93 22.19 -12.26
C PRO A 403 -14.56 22.74 -11.84
N THR A 404 -13.58 21.83 -11.64
CA THR A 404 -12.16 22.18 -11.53
C THR A 404 -11.47 22.02 -12.88
N GLN A 405 -10.32 22.67 -13.11
CA GLN A 405 -9.56 22.51 -14.35
C GLN A 405 -9.05 21.07 -14.53
N PHE A 406 -8.71 20.40 -13.41
CA PHE A 406 -8.37 18.98 -13.42
C PHE A 406 -9.53 18.12 -13.90
N HIS A 407 -10.73 18.33 -13.38
CA HIS A 407 -11.91 17.55 -13.75
C HIS A 407 -12.25 17.73 -15.24
N LYS A 408 -12.16 18.97 -15.77
CA LYS A 408 -12.33 19.24 -17.20
C LYS A 408 -11.31 18.48 -18.05
N PHE A 409 -10.02 18.60 -17.71
CA PHE A 409 -8.93 17.95 -18.46
C PHE A 409 -9.05 16.43 -18.48
N TYR A 410 -9.33 15.85 -17.31
CA TYR A 410 -9.36 14.41 -17.15
C TYR A 410 -10.68 13.81 -17.64
N GLY A 411 -11.81 14.49 -17.41
CA GLY A 411 -13.14 14.09 -17.86
C GLY A 411 -13.29 14.09 -19.38
N GLU A 412 -12.80 15.12 -20.07
CA GLU A 412 -12.79 15.17 -21.54
C GLU A 412 -12.11 13.94 -22.17
N SER A 413 -11.06 13.43 -21.50
CA SER A 413 -10.36 12.22 -21.98
C SER A 413 -11.16 10.93 -21.79
N ILE A 414 -12.14 10.91 -20.87
CA ILE A 414 -12.95 9.73 -20.53
C ILE A 414 -14.24 9.70 -21.34
N ASP A 415 -14.88 10.86 -21.53
CA ASP A 415 -16.19 10.97 -22.19
C ASP A 415 -16.13 10.69 -23.70
N LEU A 416 -14.93 10.63 -24.27
CA LEU A 416 -14.71 10.31 -25.68
C LEU A 416 -15.16 8.91 -26.10
N LEU A 417 -15.36 7.98 -25.15
CA LEU A 417 -15.82 6.63 -25.44
C LEU A 417 -17.19 6.33 -24.82
N PRO A 418 -18.12 5.68 -25.57
CA PRO A 418 -19.43 5.28 -25.06
C PRO A 418 -19.33 4.39 -23.82
N LEU A 419 -18.27 3.57 -23.73
CA LEU A 419 -17.97 2.70 -22.60
C LEU A 419 -17.53 3.53 -21.37
N GLY A 420 -16.72 4.58 -21.56
CA GLY A 420 -16.29 5.49 -20.50
C GLY A 420 -17.48 6.17 -19.83
N ASN A 421 -18.43 6.65 -20.63
CA ASN A 421 -19.63 7.32 -20.15
C ASN A 421 -20.58 6.35 -19.39
N LEU A 422 -20.75 5.10 -19.86
CA LEU A 422 -21.56 4.10 -19.18
C LEU A 422 -20.94 3.71 -17.82
N ILE A 423 -19.63 3.56 -17.80
CA ILE A 423 -18.88 3.21 -16.61
C ILE A 423 -18.85 4.39 -15.63
N SER A 424 -18.55 5.59 -16.08
CA SER A 424 -18.55 6.82 -15.28
C SER A 424 -19.89 7.03 -14.57
N LYS A 425 -21.02 6.74 -15.24
CA LYS A 425 -22.36 6.92 -14.66
C LYS A 425 -22.77 5.85 -13.64
N ARG A 426 -22.37 4.59 -13.82
CA ARG A 426 -22.77 3.47 -12.93
C ARG A 426 -21.70 3.08 -11.91
N TYR A 427 -20.50 3.57 -12.09
CA TYR A 427 -19.30 3.29 -11.33
C TYR A 427 -19.44 3.45 -9.81
N PRO A 428 -20.06 4.51 -9.27
CA PRO A 428 -20.06 4.75 -7.84
C PRO A 428 -20.80 3.66 -7.05
N VAL A 429 -21.80 3.04 -7.66
CA VAL A 429 -22.58 1.97 -7.01
C VAL A 429 -21.68 0.76 -6.69
N PHE A 430 -20.64 0.54 -7.48
CA PHE A 430 -19.72 -0.58 -7.24
C PHE A 430 -18.88 -0.43 -5.97
N ILE A 431 -18.76 0.77 -5.37
CA ILE A 431 -18.06 0.95 -4.09
C ILE A 431 -18.77 0.22 -2.93
N LEU A 432 -20.08 0.00 -3.04
CA LEU A 432 -20.82 -0.78 -2.04
C LEU A 432 -20.30 -2.20 -1.93
N MET A 433 -19.88 -2.80 -3.03
CA MET A 433 -19.42 -4.19 -3.04
C MET A 433 -18.23 -4.40 -2.08
N PRO A 434 -17.08 -3.72 -2.22
CA PRO A 434 -15.97 -3.89 -1.28
C PRO A 434 -16.29 -3.36 0.13
N VAL A 435 -17.15 -2.37 0.27
CA VAL A 435 -17.61 -1.89 1.58
C VAL A 435 -18.39 -2.97 2.30
N LEU A 436 -19.37 -3.60 1.66
CA LEU A 436 -20.17 -4.69 2.24
C LEU A 436 -19.30 -5.93 2.49
N PHE A 437 -18.43 -6.30 1.55
CA PHE A 437 -17.47 -7.38 1.75
C PHE A 437 -16.60 -7.17 2.99
N SER A 438 -16.12 -5.94 3.19
CA SER A 438 -15.29 -5.60 4.34
C SER A 438 -16.10 -5.47 5.63
N LEU A 439 -17.33 -4.93 5.60
CA LEU A 439 -18.20 -4.78 6.76
C LEU A 439 -18.63 -6.13 7.33
N PHE A 440 -19.13 -7.00 6.48
CA PHE A 440 -19.68 -8.29 6.90
C PHE A 440 -18.65 -9.40 6.96
N SER A 441 -17.36 -9.06 6.72
CA SER A 441 -16.28 -10.06 6.64
C SER A 441 -16.66 -11.23 5.72
N LEU A 442 -17.33 -10.90 4.58
CA LEU A 442 -17.84 -11.89 3.62
C LEU A 442 -16.75 -12.80 3.06
N LYS A 443 -15.50 -12.44 3.19
CA LYS A 443 -14.37 -13.31 2.89
C LYS A 443 -14.48 -14.66 3.61
N TYR A 444 -14.81 -14.64 4.92
CA TYR A 444 -14.97 -15.85 5.72
C TYR A 444 -16.16 -16.68 5.29
N TRP A 445 -17.29 -16.01 4.99
CA TRP A 445 -18.48 -16.68 4.52
C TRP A 445 -18.25 -17.33 3.13
N LEU A 446 -17.64 -16.60 2.20
CA LEU A 446 -17.35 -17.09 0.85
C LEU A 446 -16.40 -18.30 0.91
N ARG A 447 -15.38 -18.24 1.75
CA ARG A 447 -14.46 -19.36 1.97
C ARG A 447 -15.20 -20.57 2.56
N HIS A 448 -15.98 -20.38 3.60
CA HIS A 448 -16.79 -21.45 4.17
C HIS A 448 -17.74 -22.10 3.14
N VAL A 449 -18.33 -21.30 2.26
CA VAL A 449 -19.16 -21.78 1.17
C VAL A 449 -18.35 -22.59 0.15
N ILE A 450 -17.18 -22.09 -0.26
CA ILE A 450 -16.29 -22.80 -1.20
C ILE A 450 -15.84 -24.14 -0.64
N TYR A 451 -15.46 -24.18 0.64
CA TYR A 451 -15.12 -25.44 1.34
C TYR A 451 -16.32 -26.39 1.46
N SER A 452 -17.49 -25.87 1.77
CA SER A 452 -18.72 -26.64 1.90
C SER A 452 -19.17 -27.31 0.59
N TYR A 453 -18.91 -26.68 -0.55
CA TYR A 453 -19.27 -27.22 -1.86
C TYR A 453 -18.20 -28.09 -2.52
N GLY A 454 -17.12 -28.45 -1.80
CA GLY A 454 -16.12 -29.40 -2.28
C GLY A 454 -15.30 -28.93 -3.49
N LEU A 455 -15.30 -27.63 -3.79
CA LEU A 455 -14.52 -27.01 -4.88
C LEU A 455 -13.01 -26.97 -4.60
N GLN A 456 -12.53 -27.83 -3.73
CA GLN A 456 -11.19 -27.90 -3.14
C GLN A 456 -10.07 -28.36 -4.12
N ARG A 457 -10.37 -28.60 -5.40
CA ARG A 457 -9.41 -29.17 -6.37
C ARG A 457 -9.19 -28.37 -7.65
N SER A 458 -9.36 -27.07 -7.63
CA SER A 458 -9.02 -26.26 -8.80
C SER A 458 -7.65 -25.60 -8.61
N PRO A 459 -6.73 -25.66 -9.61
CA PRO A 459 -5.42 -25.02 -9.50
C PRO A 459 -5.50 -23.50 -9.30
N VAL A 460 -6.66 -22.89 -9.59
CA VAL A 460 -6.94 -21.48 -9.28
C VAL A 460 -7.19 -21.28 -7.78
N ILE A 461 -7.71 -22.31 -7.09
CA ILE A 461 -7.93 -22.29 -5.65
C ILE A 461 -6.61 -22.56 -4.93
N ASP A 462 -5.78 -23.48 -5.44
CA ASP A 462 -4.44 -23.74 -4.90
C ASP A 462 -3.53 -22.51 -5.01
N THR A 463 -3.65 -21.72 -6.08
CA THR A 463 -2.96 -20.41 -6.18
C THR A 463 -3.56 -19.37 -5.24
N LEU A 464 -4.87 -19.33 -5.07
CA LEU A 464 -5.54 -18.49 -4.07
C LEU A 464 -5.26 -18.98 -2.63
N GLU A 465 -5.05 -20.28 -2.42
CA GLU A 465 -4.66 -20.87 -1.14
C GLU A 465 -3.18 -20.62 -0.84
N ALA A 466 -2.29 -20.79 -1.81
CA ALA A 466 -0.88 -20.42 -1.66
C ALA A 466 -0.72 -18.90 -1.39
N GLU A 467 -1.63 -18.10 -1.93
CA GLU A 467 -1.70 -16.66 -1.71
C GLU A 467 -2.43 -16.27 -0.41
N SER A 468 -3.34 -17.10 0.08
CA SER A 468 -4.15 -16.85 1.29
C SER A 468 -3.68 -17.62 2.52
N SER A 469 -2.86 -18.66 2.34
CA SER A 469 -2.29 -19.44 3.45
C SER A 469 -1.51 -18.57 4.43
N ASP A 470 -1.09 -17.39 3.95
CA ASP A 470 -0.35 -16.43 4.74
C ASP A 470 -1.20 -15.61 5.72
N THR A 471 -2.54 -15.63 5.66
CA THR A 471 -3.34 -14.74 6.52
C THR A 471 -4.61 -15.33 7.11
N GLU A 472 -5.20 -16.41 6.60
CA GLU A 472 -6.57 -16.73 7.02
C GLU A 472 -7.00 -18.22 7.02
N ASP A 473 -6.21 -19.18 6.50
CA ASP A 473 -6.64 -20.58 6.44
C ASP A 473 -6.73 -21.29 7.78
N ASN A 474 -6.05 -20.73 8.77
CA ASN A 474 -6.15 -21.19 10.15
C ASN A 474 -7.12 -20.37 11.01
N PHE A 475 -8.13 -19.69 10.45
CA PHE A 475 -8.95 -18.80 11.29
C PHE A 475 -9.69 -19.57 12.40
N LEU A 476 -10.16 -20.78 12.14
CA LEU A 476 -10.72 -21.65 13.17
C LEU A 476 -9.63 -22.22 14.09
N ASP A 477 -8.45 -22.55 13.55
CA ASP A 477 -7.28 -22.93 14.32
C ASP A 477 -6.59 -21.72 14.97
N GLU A 478 -6.49 -20.60 14.27
CA GLU A 478 -5.92 -19.33 14.75
C GLU A 478 -6.69 -18.68 15.90
N THR A 479 -7.96 -19.01 16.08
CA THR A 479 -8.78 -18.62 17.24
C THR A 479 -8.82 -19.71 18.29
N SER A 480 -8.23 -20.87 18.04
CA SER A 480 -8.14 -21.93 19.04
C SER A 480 -7.32 -21.44 20.23
N PRO A 481 -7.71 -21.81 21.45
CA PRO A 481 -6.96 -21.44 22.65
C PRO A 481 -5.51 -21.92 22.63
N SER A 482 -5.22 -23.03 21.94
CA SER A 482 -3.88 -23.58 21.75
C SER A 482 -3.01 -22.70 20.88
N TYR A 483 -3.52 -22.22 19.75
CA TYR A 483 -2.80 -21.34 18.83
C TYR A 483 -2.48 -19.97 19.46
N LEU A 484 -3.44 -19.39 20.17
CA LEU A 484 -3.21 -18.16 20.93
C LEU A 484 -2.21 -18.34 22.06
N ALA A 485 -2.23 -19.50 22.75
CA ALA A 485 -1.26 -19.83 23.79
C ALA A 485 0.16 -19.99 23.23
N GLU A 486 0.31 -20.59 22.03
CA GLU A 486 1.58 -20.70 21.31
C GLU A 486 2.10 -19.30 20.95
N GLY A 487 1.28 -18.46 20.34
CA GLY A 487 1.65 -17.08 20.00
C GLY A 487 2.06 -16.27 21.23
N ARG A 488 1.36 -16.44 22.35
CA ARG A 488 1.71 -15.85 23.64
C ARG A 488 3.05 -16.34 24.14
N ALA A 489 3.29 -17.65 24.10
CA ALA A 489 4.55 -18.26 24.53
C ALA A 489 5.73 -17.71 23.69
N LEU A 490 5.57 -17.64 22.37
CA LEU A 490 6.57 -17.07 21.45
C LEU A 490 6.89 -15.61 21.77
N LEU A 491 5.88 -14.77 22.06
CA LEU A 491 6.08 -13.36 22.39
C LEU A 491 6.72 -13.15 23.76
N LEU A 492 6.45 -14.03 24.73
CA LEU A 492 7.04 -13.96 26.07
C LEU A 492 8.45 -14.58 26.13
N SER A 493 8.70 -15.63 25.37
CA SER A 493 10.00 -16.30 25.30
C SER A 493 11.01 -15.63 24.38
N ALA A 494 10.58 -14.60 23.65
CA ALA A 494 11.42 -13.91 22.65
C ALA A 494 12.61 -13.19 23.31
N ASN A 495 13.62 -13.98 23.65
CA ASN A 495 14.98 -13.48 23.66
C ASN A 495 15.31 -13.11 22.21
N TYR A 496 15.74 -11.86 21.98
CA TYR A 496 16.09 -11.35 20.65
C TYR A 496 16.96 -12.38 19.91
N PRO A 497 16.54 -12.90 18.73
CA PRO A 497 17.46 -13.69 17.92
C PRO A 497 18.60 -12.73 17.56
N SER A 498 19.77 -12.94 18.17
CA SER A 498 21.02 -12.28 17.81
C SER A 498 21.38 -12.76 16.41
N LEU A 499 21.49 -11.83 15.46
CA LEU A 499 22.20 -12.04 14.21
C LEU A 499 23.68 -12.21 14.47
#